data_442f3bafcdd1daf8020ee31097304ed0
#
_entry.id   442f3bafcdd1daf8020ee31097304ed0
#
_cell.length_a   1.000
_cell.length_b   1.000
_cell.length_c   1.000
_cell.angle_alpha   90.00
_cell.angle_beta   90.00
_cell.angle_gamma   90.00
#
_symmetry.space_group_name_H-M   'P 1'
#
loop_
_entity.id
_entity.type
_entity.pdbx_description
1 polymer ?
#
loop_
_entity_poly.entity_id
_entity_poly.type
_entity_poly.pdbx_seq_one_letter_code
_entity_poly.pdbx_strand_id
1 'polypeptide(L)'
;LYGNIMNNAGMKLEDFSQYLPYPCYLEHDSKSAAFLELWNHPELDNAVVFLLNRNLGGAIITNHQIHQGSTMHSGTLEHICIDPDGPLCYCGNHGCLETYCSANALEQSAGMSIKEFFPLLREKKTPRITKIWEDYLKHLAFAIKNLNLVIDAPVIISGYLAPYFTEEDISSLTEQINTSAPFFLKRNNILVGTNGQYTP
;
A
#
# COMPACT_ATOMS: atom_id res chain seq x y z
N LEU A 1 14.14 5.86 -14.36
CA LEU A 1 13.66 4.83 -13.44
C LEU A 1 14.79 4.51 -12.45
N TYR A 2 14.57 4.78 -11.19
CA TYR A 2 15.48 4.42 -10.11
C TYR A 2 14.94 3.15 -9.45
N GLY A 3 15.27 2.00 -10.03
CA GLY A 3 14.89 0.73 -9.45
C GLY A 3 16.10 0.03 -8.85
N ASN A 4 16.41 0.25 -7.58
CA ASN A 4 17.38 -0.57 -6.86
C ASN A 4 17.01 -2.07 -6.89
N ILE A 5 15.72 -2.37 -7.07
CA ILE A 5 15.17 -3.74 -7.11
C ILE A 5 15.54 -4.48 -8.41
N MET A 6 15.74 -3.78 -9.53
CA MET A 6 15.87 -4.39 -10.85
C MET A 6 17.17 -4.06 -11.59
N ASN A 7 18.14 -3.42 -10.94
CA ASN A 7 19.37 -2.91 -11.60
C ASN A 7 19.08 -2.02 -12.84
N ASN A 8 17.91 -1.41 -12.91
CA ASN A 8 17.45 -0.55 -14.00
C ASN A 8 17.86 0.92 -13.83
N ALA A 9 19.00 1.14 -13.17
CA ALA A 9 19.52 2.49 -13.00
C ALA A 9 19.83 3.11 -14.37
N GLY A 10 19.17 4.23 -14.64
CA GLY A 10 19.46 5.04 -15.83
C GLY A 10 18.54 4.83 -17.04
N MET A 11 17.49 3.99 -16.95
CA MET A 11 16.47 3.92 -18.00
C MET A 11 15.71 5.26 -18.09
N LYS A 12 15.58 5.78 -19.30
CA LYS A 12 14.93 7.05 -19.61
C LYS A 12 13.66 6.80 -20.41
N LEU A 13 12.78 7.81 -20.45
CA LEU A 13 11.57 7.76 -21.26
C LEU A 13 11.89 7.54 -22.74
N GLU A 14 12.97 8.16 -23.23
CA GLU A 14 13.41 8.06 -24.61
C GLU A 14 13.74 6.63 -25.05
N ASP A 15 14.19 5.78 -24.11
CA ASP A 15 14.50 4.37 -24.38
C ASP A 15 13.27 3.57 -24.84
N PHE A 16 12.08 4.06 -24.52
CA PHE A 16 10.78 3.46 -24.87
C PHE A 16 10.03 4.26 -25.94
N SER A 17 9.96 5.58 -25.78
CA SER A 17 9.12 6.45 -26.58
C SER A 17 9.53 6.50 -28.04
N GLN A 18 10.80 6.27 -28.37
CA GLN A 18 11.29 6.21 -29.74
C GLN A 18 10.62 5.14 -30.62
N TYR A 19 10.01 4.13 -29.99
CA TYR A 19 9.32 3.03 -30.71
C TYR A 19 7.79 3.23 -30.79
N LEU A 20 7.27 4.32 -30.23
CA LEU A 20 5.83 4.56 -30.11
C LEU A 20 5.44 5.83 -30.86
N PRO A 21 4.37 5.81 -31.68
CA PRO A 21 3.91 6.97 -32.45
C PRO A 21 3.06 7.95 -31.62
N TYR A 22 3.06 7.81 -30.28
CA TYR A 22 2.21 8.57 -29.36
C TYR A 22 3.07 9.29 -28.32
N PRO A 23 2.56 10.40 -27.73
CA PRO A 23 3.16 10.99 -26.54
C PRO A 23 3.25 9.96 -25.41
N CYS A 24 4.43 9.82 -24.79
CA CYS A 24 4.70 8.90 -23.71
C CYS A 24 5.07 9.66 -22.46
N TYR A 25 4.64 9.14 -21.33
CA TYR A 25 4.92 9.69 -19.99
C TYR A 25 5.38 8.54 -19.09
N LEU A 26 6.32 8.83 -18.17
CA LEU A 26 6.65 7.91 -17.08
C LEU A 26 5.91 8.39 -15.83
N GLU A 27 5.16 7.49 -15.25
CA GLU A 27 4.50 7.74 -13.97
C GLU A 27 4.79 6.57 -13.01
N HIS A 28 4.78 6.84 -11.73
CA HIS A 28 4.91 5.83 -10.71
C HIS A 28 3.65 4.96 -10.66
N ASP A 29 3.79 3.64 -10.52
CA ASP A 29 2.66 2.70 -10.48
C ASP A 29 1.64 3.04 -9.40
N SER A 30 2.11 3.42 -8.20
CA SER A 30 1.24 3.84 -7.11
C SER A 30 0.45 5.12 -7.41
N LYS A 31 1.02 6.06 -8.17
CA LYS A 31 0.31 7.26 -8.60
C LYS A 31 -0.70 6.95 -9.70
N SER A 32 -0.37 6.04 -10.62
CA SER A 32 -1.31 5.53 -11.62
C SER A 32 -2.49 4.82 -10.95
N ALA A 33 -2.24 4.01 -9.93
CA ALA A 33 -3.28 3.36 -9.13
C ALA A 33 -4.15 4.39 -8.40
N ALA A 34 -3.53 5.40 -7.78
CA ALA A 34 -4.27 6.47 -7.10
C ALA A 34 -5.12 7.30 -8.07
N PHE A 35 -4.67 7.51 -9.29
CA PHE A 35 -5.47 8.17 -10.33
C PHE A 35 -6.73 7.34 -10.64
N LEU A 36 -6.60 6.02 -10.74
CA LEU A 36 -7.73 5.13 -10.96
C LEU A 36 -8.72 5.13 -9.78
N GLU A 37 -8.21 5.14 -8.53
CA GLU A 37 -9.06 5.27 -7.35
C GLU A 37 -9.80 6.62 -7.32
N LEU A 38 -9.14 7.71 -7.70
CA LEU A 38 -9.76 9.02 -7.83
C LEU A 38 -10.86 9.04 -8.91
N TRP A 39 -10.65 8.33 -10.01
CA TRP A 39 -11.66 8.17 -11.06
C TRP A 39 -12.89 7.39 -10.57
N ASN A 40 -12.68 6.35 -9.76
CA ASN A 40 -13.76 5.52 -9.21
C ASN A 40 -14.49 6.19 -8.04
N HIS A 41 -13.84 7.13 -7.36
CA HIS A 41 -14.33 7.84 -6.19
C HIS A 41 -14.32 9.36 -6.41
N PRO A 42 -15.12 9.87 -7.38
CA PRO A 42 -15.11 11.30 -7.72
C PRO A 42 -15.58 12.21 -6.58
N GLU A 43 -16.19 11.63 -5.53
CA GLU A 43 -16.61 12.34 -4.32
C GLU A 43 -15.47 12.62 -3.33
N LEU A 44 -14.30 11.99 -3.51
CA LEU A 44 -13.17 12.13 -2.59
C LEU A 44 -12.26 13.29 -3.01
N ASP A 45 -12.21 14.32 -2.20
CA ASP A 45 -11.25 15.42 -2.37
C ASP A 45 -9.84 15.04 -1.86
N ASN A 46 -9.80 14.28 -0.77
CA ASN A 46 -8.55 13.88 -0.13
C ASN A 46 -8.59 12.38 0.17
N ALA A 47 -7.46 11.70 0.00
CA ALA A 47 -7.29 10.30 0.40
C ALA A 47 -5.80 9.94 0.55
N VAL A 48 -5.53 8.90 1.32
CA VAL A 48 -4.23 8.21 1.34
C VAL A 48 -4.43 6.84 0.72
N VAL A 49 -3.71 6.54 -0.35
CA VAL A 49 -3.80 5.26 -1.07
C VAL A 49 -2.63 4.38 -0.69
N PHE A 50 -2.90 3.20 -0.16
CA PHE A 50 -1.93 2.11 0.04
C PHE A 50 -2.08 1.11 -1.10
N LEU A 51 -1.08 1.02 -1.95
CA LEU A 51 -0.99 0.05 -3.02
C LEU A 51 -0.30 -1.21 -2.49
N LEU A 52 -1.07 -2.18 -2.02
CA LEU A 52 -0.58 -3.42 -1.43
C LEU A 52 -0.28 -4.45 -2.53
N ASN A 53 0.80 -4.20 -3.26
CA ASN A 53 1.31 -5.06 -4.34
C ASN A 53 2.45 -5.95 -3.83
N ARG A 54 3.15 -6.64 -4.77
CA ARG A 54 4.36 -7.42 -4.45
C ARG A 54 5.37 -6.59 -3.69
N ASN A 55 5.62 -5.37 -4.14
CA ASN A 55 6.23 -4.30 -3.38
C ASN A 55 5.12 -3.31 -3.04
N LEU A 56 5.15 -2.79 -1.84
CA LEU A 56 4.20 -1.79 -1.38
C LEU A 56 4.49 -0.47 -2.10
N GLY A 57 3.46 0.26 -2.41
CA GLY A 57 3.53 1.63 -2.87
C GLY A 57 2.50 2.50 -2.19
N GLY A 58 2.57 3.79 -2.43
CA GLY A 58 1.58 4.70 -1.89
C GLY A 58 1.42 5.97 -2.71
N ALA A 59 0.31 6.65 -2.46
CA ALA A 59 0.05 7.96 -3.00
C ALA A 59 -0.84 8.77 -2.05
N ILE A 60 -0.75 10.08 -2.16
CA ILE A 60 -1.57 11.02 -1.42
C ILE A 60 -2.40 11.80 -2.43
N ILE A 61 -3.69 11.90 -2.19
CA ILE A 61 -4.64 12.71 -2.94
C ILE A 61 -4.99 13.90 -2.08
N THR A 62 -4.89 15.11 -2.62
CA THR A 62 -5.30 16.36 -1.97
C THR A 62 -5.98 17.27 -2.99
N ASN A 63 -7.13 17.85 -2.61
CA ASN A 63 -7.91 18.72 -3.48
C ASN A 63 -8.22 18.07 -4.83
N HIS A 64 -8.63 16.81 -4.80
CA HIS A 64 -8.96 16.02 -5.99
C HIS A 64 -7.79 15.84 -6.99
N GLN A 65 -6.55 15.91 -6.50
CA GLN A 65 -5.34 15.77 -7.32
C GLN A 65 -4.31 14.91 -6.61
N ILE A 66 -3.50 14.18 -7.37
CA ILE A 66 -2.39 13.42 -6.82
C ILE A 66 -1.32 14.40 -6.36
N HIS A 67 -1.01 14.36 -5.06
CA HIS A 67 0.04 15.20 -4.48
C HIS A 67 1.41 14.67 -4.85
N GLN A 68 2.14 15.43 -5.66
CA GLN A 68 3.45 14.99 -6.15
C GLN A 68 4.60 15.41 -5.22
N GLY A 69 4.42 16.45 -4.41
CA GLY A 69 5.50 17.08 -3.65
C GLY A 69 6.47 17.86 -4.54
N SER A 70 7.44 18.53 -3.92
CA SER A 70 8.41 19.36 -4.63
C SER A 70 9.44 18.59 -5.45
N THR A 71 9.67 17.32 -5.11
CA THR A 71 10.68 16.44 -5.74
C THR A 71 10.06 15.18 -6.35
N MET A 72 8.75 15.13 -6.53
CA MET A 72 7.99 13.99 -7.06
C MET A 72 7.98 12.72 -6.17
N HIS A 73 8.49 12.81 -4.94
CA HIS A 73 8.59 11.66 -4.01
C HIS A 73 7.46 11.62 -2.96
N SER A 74 6.46 12.50 -3.04
CA SER A 74 5.34 12.43 -2.10
C SER A 74 4.58 11.12 -2.26
N GLY A 75 4.18 10.54 -1.12
CA GLY A 75 3.42 9.30 -1.10
C GLY A 75 4.26 8.02 -1.15
N THR A 76 5.59 8.09 -1.00
CA THR A 76 6.46 6.90 -0.84
C THR A 76 6.23 6.23 0.52
N LEU A 77 5.01 5.70 0.73
CA LEU A 77 4.56 5.16 2.01
C LEU A 77 5.32 3.88 2.39
N GLU A 78 5.83 3.16 1.42
CA GLU A 78 6.61 1.93 1.57
C GLU A 78 7.86 2.11 2.44
N HIS A 79 8.41 3.34 2.47
CA HIS A 79 9.63 3.64 3.22
C HIS A 79 9.40 4.34 4.56
N ILE A 80 8.14 4.46 5.00
CA ILE A 80 7.86 4.90 6.36
C ILE A 80 8.42 3.86 7.33
N CYS A 81 9.33 4.29 8.21
CA CYS A 81 9.87 3.45 9.26
C CYS A 81 8.82 3.26 10.36
N ILE A 82 8.40 2.03 10.58
CA ILE A 82 7.45 1.65 11.63
C ILE A 82 8.12 0.92 12.80
N ASP A 83 9.35 0.46 12.59
CA ASP A 83 10.16 -0.23 13.61
C ASP A 83 11.66 0.00 13.28
N PRO A 84 12.36 0.94 13.96
CA PRO A 84 13.77 1.23 13.68
C PRO A 84 14.73 0.05 13.81
N ASP A 85 14.37 -0.95 14.63
CA ASP A 85 15.15 -2.18 14.85
C ASP A 85 14.68 -3.34 13.96
N GLY A 86 13.76 -3.08 13.04
CA GLY A 86 13.13 -4.08 12.19
C GLY A 86 13.99 -4.55 11.01
N PRO A 87 13.42 -5.36 10.10
CA PRO A 87 14.14 -5.93 8.97
C PRO A 87 14.75 -4.90 8.04
N LEU A 88 15.87 -5.26 7.39
CA LEU A 88 16.50 -4.44 6.37
C LEU A 88 15.61 -4.33 5.13
N CYS A 89 15.30 -3.10 4.73
CA CYS A 89 14.58 -2.79 3.51
C CYS A 89 15.55 -2.67 2.32
N TYR A 90 15.07 -2.92 1.10
CA TYR A 90 15.85 -2.74 -0.12
C TYR A 90 16.34 -1.29 -0.32
N CYS A 91 15.72 -0.30 0.32
CA CYS A 91 16.20 1.09 0.29
C CYS A 91 17.44 1.33 1.17
N GLY A 92 17.89 0.33 1.92
CA GLY A 92 19.03 0.39 2.82
C GLY A 92 18.70 0.81 4.26
N ASN A 93 17.45 1.19 4.55
CA ASN A 93 16.98 1.49 5.91
C ASN A 93 16.36 0.27 6.57
N HIS A 94 16.20 0.30 7.90
CA HIS A 94 15.54 -0.72 8.67
C HIS A 94 14.09 -0.37 8.96
N GLY A 95 13.24 -1.41 9.05
CA GLY A 95 11.87 -1.33 9.57
C GLY A 95 10.89 -0.52 8.73
N CYS A 96 11.14 -0.41 7.44
CA CYS A 96 10.20 0.20 6.51
C CYS A 96 8.89 -0.59 6.44
N LEU A 97 7.76 0.08 6.23
CA LEU A 97 6.45 -0.55 6.07
C LEU A 97 6.45 -1.64 4.97
N GLU A 98 7.24 -1.47 3.92
CA GLU A 98 7.49 -2.47 2.87
C GLU A 98 7.80 -3.85 3.42
N THR A 99 8.67 -3.92 4.44
CA THR A 99 9.17 -5.18 5.01
C THR A 99 8.13 -5.93 5.85
N TYR A 100 6.98 -5.31 6.10
CA TYR A 100 5.87 -5.87 6.89
C TYR A 100 4.58 -6.03 6.11
N CYS A 101 4.29 -5.08 5.19
CA CYS A 101 2.98 -4.97 4.57
C CYS A 101 2.97 -5.11 3.05
N SER A 102 4.09 -5.45 2.41
CA SER A 102 4.07 -5.88 1.01
C SER A 102 3.56 -7.32 0.88
N ALA A 103 3.07 -7.71 -0.30
CA ALA A 103 2.70 -9.10 -0.56
C ALA A 103 3.92 -10.03 -0.47
N ASN A 104 5.11 -9.58 -0.89
CA ASN A 104 6.35 -10.33 -0.73
C ASN A 104 6.68 -10.58 0.74
N ALA A 105 6.52 -9.58 1.61
CA ALA A 105 6.74 -9.73 3.05
C ALA A 105 5.77 -10.74 3.67
N LEU A 106 4.50 -10.73 3.24
CA LEU A 106 3.50 -11.69 3.70
C LEU A 106 3.83 -13.11 3.23
N GLU A 107 4.21 -13.31 1.95
CA GLU A 107 4.62 -14.61 1.41
C GLU A 107 5.88 -15.15 2.13
N GLN A 108 6.86 -14.29 2.42
CA GLN A 108 8.06 -14.68 3.17
C GLN A 108 7.72 -15.12 4.61
N SER A 109 6.89 -14.35 5.30
CA SER A 109 6.46 -14.67 6.68
C SER A 109 5.65 -15.97 6.75
N ALA A 110 4.80 -16.20 5.74
CA ALA A 110 3.96 -17.38 5.67
C ALA A 110 4.72 -18.62 5.15
N GLY A 111 5.73 -18.44 4.31
CA GLY A 111 6.43 -19.52 3.60
C GLY A 111 5.58 -20.16 2.51
N MET A 112 4.61 -19.42 1.96
CA MET A 112 3.69 -19.87 0.92
C MET A 112 3.17 -18.69 0.10
N SER A 113 2.57 -18.97 -1.06
CA SER A 113 2.00 -17.94 -1.92
C SER A 113 0.73 -17.31 -1.33
N ILE A 114 0.41 -16.08 -1.76
CA ILE A 114 -0.83 -15.39 -1.39
C ILE A 114 -2.08 -16.24 -1.72
N LYS A 115 -2.04 -16.95 -2.86
CA LYS A 115 -3.15 -17.81 -3.30
C LYS A 115 -3.40 -19.00 -2.37
N GLU A 116 -2.36 -19.49 -1.71
CA GLU A 116 -2.45 -20.58 -0.72
C GLU A 116 -2.77 -20.04 0.68
N PHE A 117 -2.22 -18.87 1.02
CA PHE A 117 -2.36 -18.24 2.33
C PHE A 117 -3.81 -17.91 2.69
N PHE A 118 -4.51 -17.17 1.83
CA PHE A 118 -5.84 -16.67 2.17
C PHE A 118 -6.91 -17.75 2.32
N PRO A 119 -6.97 -18.83 1.49
CA PRO A 119 -7.86 -19.95 1.77
C PRO A 119 -7.62 -20.55 3.15
N LEU A 120 -6.37 -20.82 3.53
CA LEU A 120 -6.02 -21.37 4.84
C LEU A 120 -6.38 -20.41 5.99
N LEU A 121 -6.18 -19.11 5.79
CA LEU A 121 -6.60 -18.09 6.75
C LEU A 121 -8.12 -18.15 6.99
N ARG A 122 -8.92 -18.24 5.92
CA ARG A 122 -10.40 -18.26 6.03
C ARG A 122 -10.94 -19.56 6.64
N GLU A 123 -10.21 -20.66 6.56
CA GLU A 123 -10.54 -21.87 7.29
C GLU A 123 -10.39 -21.74 8.82
N LYS A 124 -9.63 -20.78 9.29
CA LYS A 124 -9.35 -20.51 10.73
C LYS A 124 -8.81 -21.73 11.51
N LYS A 125 -8.23 -22.73 10.81
CA LYS A 125 -7.73 -23.96 11.42
C LYS A 125 -6.26 -23.94 11.81
N THR A 126 -5.51 -22.94 11.30
CA THR A 126 -4.06 -22.87 11.46
C THR A 126 -3.67 -21.63 12.26
N PRO A 127 -3.44 -21.75 13.58
CA PRO A 127 -3.15 -20.60 14.45
C PRO A 127 -1.97 -19.74 13.96
N ARG A 128 -0.94 -20.38 13.36
CA ARG A 128 0.21 -19.65 12.80
C ARG A 128 -0.20 -18.70 11.69
N ILE A 129 -1.08 -19.12 10.77
CA ILE A 129 -1.55 -18.31 9.64
C ILE A 129 -2.40 -17.13 10.15
N THR A 130 -3.30 -17.40 11.11
CA THR A 130 -4.09 -16.34 11.77
C THR A 130 -3.17 -15.30 12.41
N LYS A 131 -2.16 -15.75 13.15
CA LYS A 131 -1.19 -14.85 13.83
C LYS A 131 -0.41 -13.99 12.85
N ILE A 132 0.04 -14.55 11.72
CA ILE A 132 0.76 -13.79 10.67
C ILE A 132 -0.13 -12.67 10.13
N TRP A 133 -1.42 -12.96 9.89
CA TRP A 133 -2.37 -11.96 9.38
C TRP A 133 -2.70 -10.89 10.42
N GLU A 134 -2.87 -11.26 11.68
CA GLU A 134 -3.06 -10.32 12.78
C GLU A 134 -1.86 -9.36 12.91
N ASP A 135 -0.63 -9.88 12.82
CA ASP A 135 0.58 -9.06 12.88
C ASP A 135 0.69 -8.15 11.63
N TYR A 136 0.33 -8.64 10.46
CA TYR A 136 0.23 -7.82 9.25
C TYR A 136 -0.75 -6.64 9.44
N LEU A 137 -1.96 -6.91 9.90
CA LEU A 137 -2.97 -5.88 10.15
C LEU A 137 -2.51 -4.88 11.23
N LYS A 138 -1.78 -5.35 12.24
CA LYS A 138 -1.22 -4.49 13.29
C LYS A 138 -0.20 -3.50 12.74
N HIS A 139 0.70 -3.93 11.86
CA HIS A 139 1.69 -3.05 11.24
C HIS A 139 1.01 -2.04 10.29
N LEU A 140 0.03 -2.49 9.52
CA LEU A 140 -0.74 -1.62 8.64
C LEU A 140 -1.54 -0.59 9.46
N ALA A 141 -2.19 -1.03 10.56
CA ALA A 141 -2.90 -0.14 11.48
C ALA A 141 -2.00 0.94 12.07
N PHE A 142 -0.77 0.55 12.47
CA PHE A 142 0.21 1.49 13.01
C PHE A 142 0.59 2.56 11.98
N ALA A 143 0.84 2.17 10.74
CA ALA A 143 1.16 3.11 9.66
C ALA A 143 -0.01 4.05 9.36
N ILE A 144 -1.23 3.51 9.20
CA ILE A 144 -2.44 4.29 8.93
C ILE A 144 -2.69 5.30 10.05
N LYS A 145 -2.62 4.86 11.30
CA LYS A 145 -2.80 5.75 12.46
C LYS A 145 -1.86 6.94 12.43
N ASN A 146 -0.56 6.71 12.19
CA ASN A 146 0.44 7.77 12.19
C ASN A 146 0.27 8.72 10.99
N LEU A 147 -0.08 8.19 9.82
CA LEU A 147 -0.38 9.01 8.65
C LEU A 147 -1.64 9.84 8.82
N ASN A 148 -2.66 9.30 9.47
CA ASN A 148 -3.90 10.03 9.72
C ASN A 148 -3.71 11.24 10.65
N LEU A 149 -2.68 11.25 11.50
CA LEU A 149 -2.28 12.42 12.29
C LEU A 149 -1.67 13.54 11.44
N VAL A 150 -1.14 13.21 10.27
CA VAL A 150 -0.50 14.17 9.36
C VAL A 150 -1.46 14.57 8.23
N ILE A 151 -2.23 13.60 7.76
CA ILE A 151 -3.18 13.76 6.65
C ILE A 151 -4.52 13.22 7.13
N ASP A 152 -5.40 14.10 7.59
CA ASP A 152 -6.75 13.75 8.01
C ASP A 152 -7.62 13.47 6.77
N ALA A 153 -7.54 12.24 6.27
CA ALA A 153 -8.22 11.81 5.05
C ALA A 153 -8.61 10.34 5.10
N PRO A 154 -9.62 9.92 4.33
CA PRO A 154 -9.91 8.51 4.10
C PRO A 154 -8.71 7.75 3.57
N VAL A 155 -8.66 6.45 3.90
CA VAL A 155 -7.63 5.53 3.44
C VAL A 155 -8.23 4.59 2.40
N ILE A 156 -7.54 4.40 1.29
CA ILE A 156 -7.90 3.43 0.26
C ILE A 156 -6.86 2.31 0.25
N ILE A 157 -7.30 1.09 0.52
CA ILE A 157 -6.49 -0.13 0.36
C ILE A 157 -6.71 -0.62 -1.07
N SER A 158 -5.66 -0.59 -1.88
CA SER A 158 -5.69 -0.95 -3.31
C SER A 158 -4.61 -1.98 -3.64
N GLY A 159 -4.59 -2.46 -4.87
CA GLY A 159 -3.57 -3.36 -5.39
C GLY A 159 -3.85 -4.85 -5.17
N TYR A 160 -2.80 -5.66 -5.31
CA TYR A 160 -2.88 -7.12 -5.37
C TYR A 160 -3.55 -7.78 -4.15
N LEU A 161 -3.32 -7.24 -2.95
CA LEU A 161 -3.93 -7.80 -1.73
C LEU A 161 -5.33 -7.27 -1.45
N ALA A 162 -5.76 -6.16 -2.05
CA ALA A 162 -7.06 -5.55 -1.78
C ALA A 162 -8.25 -6.53 -1.88
N PRO A 163 -8.37 -7.39 -2.92
CA PRO A 163 -9.49 -8.32 -3.05
C PRO A 163 -9.57 -9.39 -1.95
N TYR A 164 -8.52 -9.56 -1.18
CA TYR A 164 -8.50 -10.54 -0.09
C TYR A 164 -8.98 -9.98 1.26
N PHE A 165 -9.09 -8.65 1.37
CA PHE A 165 -9.64 -8.03 2.59
C PHE A 165 -11.14 -8.27 2.69
N THR A 166 -11.57 -8.78 3.82
CA THR A 166 -12.98 -8.96 4.16
C THR A 166 -13.46 -7.85 5.07
N GLU A 167 -14.79 -7.73 5.25
CA GLU A 167 -15.38 -6.81 6.22
C GLU A 167 -14.88 -7.06 7.66
N GLU A 168 -14.59 -8.31 8.01
CA GLU A 168 -14.00 -8.68 9.32
C GLU A 168 -12.58 -8.10 9.45
N ASP A 169 -11.76 -8.19 8.39
CA ASP A 169 -10.41 -7.64 8.39
C ASP A 169 -10.42 -6.11 8.52
N ILE A 170 -11.31 -5.42 7.81
CA ILE A 170 -11.43 -3.97 7.88
C ILE A 170 -11.96 -3.53 9.24
N SER A 171 -12.89 -4.27 9.83
CA SER A 171 -13.37 -4.00 11.18
C SER A 171 -12.25 -4.15 12.22
N SER A 172 -11.49 -5.24 12.14
CA SER A 172 -10.32 -5.48 12.99
C SER A 172 -9.26 -4.38 12.83
N LEU A 173 -8.96 -4.00 11.57
CA LEU A 173 -8.02 -2.93 11.26
C LEU A 173 -8.47 -1.59 11.89
N THR A 174 -9.74 -1.24 11.73
CA THR A 174 -10.33 -0.02 12.30
C THR A 174 -10.24 -0.02 13.84
N GLU A 175 -10.54 -1.15 14.48
CA GLU A 175 -10.44 -1.30 15.94
C GLU A 175 -8.99 -1.11 16.40
N GLN A 176 -8.02 -1.74 15.73
CA GLN A 176 -6.60 -1.62 16.06
C GLN A 176 -6.09 -0.18 15.91
N ILE A 177 -6.51 0.53 14.86
CA ILE A 177 -6.19 1.95 14.68
C ILE A 177 -6.71 2.75 15.88
N ASN A 178 -7.97 2.54 16.27
CA ASN A 178 -8.65 3.32 17.28
C ASN A 178 -8.20 3.00 18.73
N THR A 179 -7.60 1.83 18.97
CA THR A 179 -7.15 1.43 20.31
C THR A 179 -6.14 2.42 20.92
N SER A 180 -5.35 3.08 20.08
CA SER A 180 -4.30 4.01 20.55
C SER A 180 -4.27 5.33 19.77
N ALA A 181 -5.29 5.60 18.96
CA ALA A 181 -5.38 6.85 18.19
C ALA A 181 -5.94 7.97 19.10
N PRO A 182 -5.40 9.20 18.99
CA PRO A 182 -5.96 10.36 19.70
C PRO A 182 -7.31 10.84 19.12
N PHE A 183 -7.59 10.48 17.86
CA PHE A 183 -8.83 10.79 17.17
C PHE A 183 -9.44 9.49 16.61
N PHE A 184 -10.77 9.42 16.62
CA PHE A 184 -11.49 8.23 16.19
C PHE A 184 -11.61 8.18 14.66
N LEU A 185 -11.05 7.15 14.04
CA LEU A 185 -11.26 6.84 12.62
C LEU A 185 -12.55 6.03 12.46
N LYS A 186 -13.46 6.50 11.64
CA LYS A 186 -14.69 5.77 11.34
C LYS A 186 -14.40 4.60 10.38
N ARG A 187 -15.16 3.51 10.52
CA ARG A 187 -15.04 2.33 9.63
C ARG A 187 -15.16 2.69 8.14
N ASN A 188 -16.08 3.57 7.79
CA ASN A 188 -16.32 4.01 6.41
C ASN A 188 -15.24 4.95 5.85
N ASN A 189 -14.24 5.33 6.65
CA ASN A 189 -13.07 6.04 6.18
C ASN A 189 -11.96 5.09 5.69
N ILE A 190 -12.16 3.78 5.77
CA ILE A 190 -11.27 2.78 5.15
C ILE A 190 -12.04 2.13 4.00
N LEU A 191 -11.61 2.43 2.80
CA LEU A 191 -12.17 1.93 1.54
C LEU A 191 -11.27 0.81 1.01
N VAL A 192 -11.88 -0.16 0.35
CA VAL A 192 -11.14 -1.19 -0.37
C VAL A 192 -11.38 -0.98 -1.86
N GLY A 193 -10.32 -0.73 -2.60
CA GLY A 193 -10.37 -0.53 -4.03
C GLY A 193 -10.83 -1.82 -4.75
N THR A 194 -11.63 -1.65 -5.78
CA THR A 194 -12.17 -2.74 -6.58
C THR A 194 -11.18 -3.26 -7.64
N ASN A 195 -10.08 -2.57 -7.83
CA ASN A 195 -9.09 -2.82 -8.86
C ASN A 195 -8.04 -3.82 -8.37
N GLY A 196 -8.43 -5.10 -8.33
CA GLY A 196 -7.50 -6.19 -8.11
C GLY A 196 -6.64 -6.46 -9.34
N GLN A 197 -5.39 -6.85 -9.11
CA GLN A 197 -4.49 -7.59 -9.99
C GLN A 197 -4.01 -6.97 -11.33
N TYR A 198 -4.65 -5.95 -11.90
CA TYR A 198 -4.32 -5.41 -13.23
C TYR A 198 -4.00 -3.93 -13.24
N THR A 199 -3.63 -3.37 -12.12
CA THR A 199 -2.88 -2.12 -12.17
C THR A 199 -1.49 -2.46 -12.67
N PRO A 200 -1.08 -1.90 -13.79
CA PRO A 200 0.17 -2.24 -14.47
C PRO A 200 1.38 -2.00 -13.59
#